data_f0924761fcc436477e8e3f2e2123076e
#
_entry.id   f0924761fcc436477e8e3f2e2123076e
#
_cell.length_a   1.000
_cell.length_b   1.000
_cell.length_c   1.000
_cell.angle_alpha   90.00
_cell.angle_beta   90.00
_cell.angle_gamma   90.00
#
_symmetry.space_group_name_H-M   'P 1'
#
loop_
_entity.id
_entity.type
_entity.pdbx_description
1 polymer ?
#
loop_
_entity_poly.entity_id
_entity_poly.type
_entity_poly.pdbx_seq_one_letter_code
_entity_poly.pdbx_strand_id
1 'polypeptide(L)'
;IHAGHSYLISQFLSPLTNKRTDEFGGSLENRARLAKLVIEEVRRQVGPFFPIFVRISADEFMEGGNTLDDCLDYLQYFQEEVDVFDVSAGLNGSIQYQIDANYLPDGWRSYMAKAVKERYGKPCMTMGNIRNPQVAEDILAKGDADLIGMGRGLIADPEWVNKVEFGDECDIRKCISCNIGCAGNRIGINRPIRCTVNPSVNGGEDYKKQKINKPCNVVVIGGGTAGLEAACTAAEVGCTTFLIEKKPELGGLAALISKIPDKKRLADFPNYLIHRASKLKNLFIFKNTEATIEMIRSMNPNIIVNATGSNPLLPPIKGLHENIDKEGGKVSSITNMINHVMEYPEDLKGKKVVVIGGGAVGLDVVEFFAPRGADVS
;
A
#
# COMPACT_ATOMS: atom_id res chain seq x y z
N ILE A 1 10.18 22.83 4.74
CA ILE A 1 10.65 23.23 3.38
C ILE A 1 10.78 21.96 2.54
N HIS A 2 10.31 21.98 1.30
CA HIS A 2 10.37 20.80 0.44
C HIS A 2 11.49 20.92 -0.60
N ALA A 3 12.56 20.15 -0.41
CA ALA A 3 13.74 20.10 -1.27
C ALA A 3 13.94 18.76 -1.99
N GLY A 4 12.88 17.98 -2.16
CA GLY A 4 12.92 16.68 -2.82
C GLY A 4 11.92 16.54 -3.98
N HIS A 5 11.84 15.34 -4.57
CA HIS A 5 10.75 14.85 -5.43
C HIS A 5 10.53 15.66 -6.73
N SER A 6 11.58 16.13 -7.37
CA SER A 6 11.54 16.94 -8.60
C SER A 6 10.81 18.29 -8.47
N TYR A 7 10.55 18.81 -7.25
CA TYR A 7 10.03 20.16 -7.07
C TYR A 7 11.16 21.19 -7.16
N LEU A 8 10.83 22.47 -7.10
CA LEU A 8 11.73 23.56 -7.48
C LEU A 8 13.15 23.43 -6.88
N ILE A 9 13.27 23.30 -5.55
CA ILE A 9 14.58 23.20 -4.89
C ILE A 9 15.31 21.91 -5.32
N SER A 10 14.60 20.79 -5.40
CA SER A 10 15.15 19.51 -5.89
C SER A 10 15.70 19.62 -7.32
N GLN A 11 15.03 20.42 -8.18
CA GLN A 11 15.50 20.61 -9.57
C GLN A 11 16.83 21.38 -9.63
N PHE A 12 17.12 22.23 -8.66
CA PHE A 12 18.43 22.90 -8.56
C PHE A 12 19.49 21.95 -7.99
N LEU A 13 19.15 21.10 -7.02
CA LEU A 13 20.06 20.13 -6.42
C LEU A 13 20.48 19.02 -7.39
N SER A 14 19.56 18.55 -8.23
CA SER A 14 19.79 17.42 -9.11
C SER A 14 20.60 17.79 -10.37
N PRO A 15 21.69 17.04 -10.67
CA PRO A 15 22.44 17.25 -11.92
C PRO A 15 21.65 16.78 -13.15
N LEU A 16 20.59 15.99 -12.96
CA LEU A 16 19.70 15.55 -14.05
C LEU A 16 18.90 16.74 -14.63
N THR A 17 18.48 17.65 -13.79
CA THR A 17 17.63 18.78 -14.17
C THR A 17 18.36 20.11 -14.20
N ASN A 18 19.37 20.32 -13.34
CA ASN A 18 20.15 21.53 -13.28
C ASN A 18 21.31 21.49 -14.30
N LYS A 19 21.10 22.10 -15.46
CA LYS A 19 22.12 22.27 -16.53
C LYS A 19 22.68 23.68 -16.60
N ARG A 20 22.48 24.48 -15.53
CA ARG A 20 23.00 25.88 -15.45
C ARG A 20 24.51 25.89 -15.36
N THR A 21 25.08 26.98 -15.88
CA THR A 21 26.55 27.24 -15.88
C THR A 21 26.91 28.46 -15.08
N ASP A 22 25.94 29.08 -14.42
CA ASP A 22 26.13 30.23 -13.51
C ASP A 22 26.31 29.76 -12.05
N GLU A 23 26.24 30.70 -11.13
CA GLU A 23 26.42 30.49 -9.69
C GLU A 23 25.40 29.55 -9.03
N PHE A 24 24.35 29.11 -9.76
CA PHE A 24 23.33 28.16 -9.31
C PHE A 24 23.47 26.79 -9.96
N GLY A 25 24.53 26.52 -10.73
CA GLY A 25 24.72 25.26 -11.44
C GLY A 25 26.16 24.78 -11.49
N GLY A 26 26.39 23.61 -12.06
CA GLY A 26 27.70 22.98 -12.13
C GLY A 26 28.08 22.25 -10.84
N SER A 27 28.89 22.91 -9.98
CA SER A 27 29.37 22.27 -8.73
C SER A 27 28.25 21.97 -7.74
N LEU A 28 28.52 21.02 -6.81
CA LEU A 28 27.59 20.67 -5.73
C LEU A 28 27.19 21.89 -4.90
N GLU A 29 28.16 22.74 -4.56
CA GLU A 29 27.94 24.01 -3.84
C GLU A 29 26.96 24.93 -4.59
N ASN A 30 27.19 25.13 -5.87
CA ASN A 30 26.35 26.01 -6.70
C ASN A 30 24.93 25.43 -6.82
N ARG A 31 24.79 24.10 -7.01
CA ARG A 31 23.47 23.46 -7.03
C ARG A 31 22.72 23.55 -5.68
N ALA A 32 23.47 23.53 -4.56
CA ALA A 32 22.89 23.69 -3.22
C ALA A 32 22.55 25.15 -2.85
N ARG A 33 23.05 26.13 -3.59
CA ARG A 33 22.93 27.58 -3.28
C ARG A 33 21.49 28.04 -3.14
N LEU A 34 20.56 27.59 -4.02
CA LEU A 34 19.14 27.97 -3.89
C LEU A 34 18.54 27.42 -2.59
N ALA A 35 18.81 26.16 -2.26
CA ALA A 35 18.34 25.55 -1.01
C ALA A 35 18.84 26.34 0.20
N LYS A 36 20.13 26.65 0.23
CA LYS A 36 20.77 27.46 1.27
C LYS A 36 20.08 28.83 1.45
N LEU A 37 19.97 29.63 0.38
CA LEU A 37 19.34 30.96 0.43
C LEU A 37 17.89 30.90 0.93
N VAL A 38 17.11 29.92 0.49
CA VAL A 38 15.71 29.75 0.94
C VAL A 38 15.67 29.42 2.43
N ILE A 39 16.50 28.49 2.89
CA ILE A 39 16.51 28.04 4.29
C ILE A 39 16.99 29.16 5.22
N GLU A 40 18.06 29.87 4.85
CA GLU A 40 18.58 31.05 5.60
C GLU A 40 17.53 32.15 5.69
N GLU A 41 16.83 32.46 4.59
CA GLU A 41 15.78 33.47 4.61
C GLU A 41 14.58 33.04 5.47
N VAL A 42 14.16 31.77 5.40
CA VAL A 42 13.11 31.25 6.28
C VAL A 42 13.54 31.37 7.75
N ARG A 43 14.77 30.98 8.10
CA ARG A 43 15.29 31.10 9.46
C ARG A 43 15.29 32.56 9.92
N ARG A 44 15.72 33.49 9.06
CA ARG A 44 15.71 34.91 9.35
C ARG A 44 14.29 35.44 9.66
N GLN A 45 13.28 34.93 8.95
CA GLN A 45 11.88 35.37 9.12
C GLN A 45 11.22 34.77 10.36
N VAL A 46 11.47 33.49 10.64
CA VAL A 46 10.78 32.78 11.74
C VAL A 46 11.54 32.84 13.07
N GLY A 47 12.79 33.24 13.04
CA GLY A 47 13.65 33.35 14.24
C GLY A 47 14.29 32.00 14.65
N PRO A 48 15.13 32.01 15.71
CA PRO A 48 16.00 30.90 16.05
C PRO A 48 15.25 29.70 16.68
N PHE A 49 14.03 29.90 17.21
CA PHE A 49 13.32 28.89 17.98
C PHE A 49 12.20 28.18 17.19
N PHE A 50 11.90 28.64 15.98
CA PHE A 50 10.87 27.98 15.17
C PHE A 50 11.47 26.78 14.45
N PRO A 51 10.92 25.54 14.62
CA PRO A 51 11.52 24.35 14.02
C PRO A 51 11.41 24.36 12.49
N ILE A 52 12.54 24.20 11.82
CA ILE A 52 12.61 24.07 10.36
C ILE A 52 12.89 22.62 9.98
N PHE A 53 11.89 21.99 9.35
CA PHE A 53 12.02 20.69 8.72
C PHE A 53 12.37 20.87 7.24
N VAL A 54 13.37 20.13 6.77
CA VAL A 54 13.70 20.10 5.35
C VAL A 54 13.54 18.70 4.81
N ARG A 55 12.62 18.54 3.86
CA ARG A 55 12.39 17.26 3.18
C ARG A 55 13.28 17.15 1.97
N ILE A 56 14.06 16.07 1.93
CA ILE A 56 15.05 15.78 0.89
C ILE A 56 14.75 14.47 0.17
N SER A 57 15.22 14.31 -1.08
CA SER A 57 15.39 13.02 -1.73
C SER A 57 16.84 12.59 -1.51
N ALA A 58 17.07 11.69 -0.55
CA ALA A 58 18.42 11.28 -0.17
C ALA A 58 19.13 10.46 -1.25
N ASP A 59 18.37 9.76 -2.07
CA ASP A 59 18.84 9.09 -3.28
C ASP A 59 17.80 9.28 -4.38
N GLU A 60 18.22 9.66 -5.57
CA GLU A 60 17.34 9.90 -6.71
C GLU A 60 16.98 8.61 -7.46
N PHE A 61 17.75 7.53 -7.25
CA PHE A 61 17.58 6.24 -7.94
C PHE A 61 17.46 6.36 -9.46
N MET A 62 18.28 7.22 -10.04
CA MET A 62 18.35 7.47 -11.48
C MET A 62 19.82 7.61 -11.91
N GLU A 63 20.15 7.02 -13.04
CA GLU A 63 21.50 7.15 -13.61
C GLU A 63 21.84 8.64 -13.85
N GLY A 64 22.97 9.05 -13.35
CA GLY A 64 23.45 10.44 -13.41
C GLY A 64 22.71 11.41 -12.46
N GLY A 65 21.85 10.91 -11.58
CA GLY A 65 21.23 11.66 -10.48
C GLY A 65 22.10 11.67 -9.23
N ASN A 66 21.64 12.38 -8.19
CA ASN A 66 22.29 12.36 -6.89
C ASN A 66 22.10 10.98 -6.21
N THR A 67 23.20 10.44 -5.73
CA THR A 67 23.25 9.28 -4.83
C THR A 67 23.10 9.72 -3.38
N LEU A 68 23.02 8.75 -2.46
CA LEU A 68 23.06 9.05 -1.02
C LEU A 68 24.33 9.82 -0.61
N ASP A 69 25.48 9.46 -1.16
CA ASP A 69 26.75 10.15 -0.88
C ASP A 69 26.72 11.60 -1.38
N ASP A 70 26.22 11.85 -2.60
CA ASP A 70 26.02 13.21 -3.11
C ASP A 70 25.07 14.02 -2.24
N CYS A 71 24.01 13.36 -1.72
CA CYS A 71 23.09 13.98 -0.78
C CYS A 71 23.80 14.39 0.51
N LEU A 72 24.53 13.47 1.11
CA LEU A 72 25.31 13.77 2.30
C LEU A 72 26.30 14.92 2.06
N ASP A 73 26.88 15.02 0.88
CA ASP A 73 27.83 16.07 0.57
C ASP A 73 27.16 17.44 0.32
N TYR A 74 25.99 17.51 -0.33
CA TYR A 74 25.36 18.83 -0.53
C TYR A 74 24.66 19.37 0.74
N LEU A 75 24.26 18.51 1.69
CA LEU A 75 23.65 18.95 2.94
C LEU A 75 24.59 19.83 3.77
N GLN A 76 25.91 19.68 3.66
CA GLN A 76 26.88 20.51 4.39
C GLN A 76 26.69 22.03 4.14
N TYR A 77 26.15 22.41 2.97
CA TYR A 77 26.01 23.82 2.59
C TYR A 77 24.84 24.54 3.27
N PHE A 78 23.89 23.83 3.88
CA PHE A 78 22.71 24.43 4.51
C PHE A 78 22.23 23.76 5.79
N GLN A 79 22.89 22.72 6.26
CA GLN A 79 22.44 21.96 7.43
C GLN A 79 22.41 22.78 8.73
N GLU A 80 23.20 23.83 8.85
CA GLU A 80 23.29 24.64 10.09
C GLU A 80 21.93 25.20 10.50
N GLU A 81 21.12 25.68 9.56
CA GLU A 81 19.82 26.30 9.78
C GLU A 81 18.65 25.29 9.83
N VAL A 82 18.93 23.99 9.69
CA VAL A 82 17.93 22.93 9.70
C VAL A 82 17.85 22.29 11.08
N ASP A 83 16.64 22.13 11.61
CA ASP A 83 16.43 21.44 12.89
C ASP A 83 16.17 19.94 12.71
N VAL A 84 15.46 19.55 11.66
CA VAL A 84 15.09 18.15 11.36
C VAL A 84 15.18 17.88 9.87
N PHE A 85 15.82 16.80 9.49
CA PHE A 85 15.75 16.27 8.13
C PHE A 85 14.60 15.27 7.97
N ASP A 86 13.69 15.55 7.04
CA ASP A 86 12.64 14.62 6.59
C ASP A 86 13.18 13.85 5.37
N VAL A 87 13.72 12.64 5.64
CA VAL A 87 14.51 11.89 4.67
C VAL A 87 13.63 10.99 3.83
N SER A 88 13.44 11.38 2.59
CA SER A 88 12.71 10.67 1.55
C SER A 88 13.65 10.21 0.43
N ALA A 89 13.12 9.69 -0.67
CA ALA A 89 13.89 9.23 -1.81
C ALA A 89 13.10 9.35 -3.12
N GLY A 90 13.82 9.25 -4.23
CA GLY A 90 13.26 9.22 -5.58
C GLY A 90 12.86 10.58 -6.13
N LEU A 91 12.67 10.58 -7.43
CA LEU A 91 12.17 11.69 -8.25
C LEU A 91 10.93 11.23 -9.04
N ASN A 92 10.34 12.11 -9.84
CA ASN A 92 9.23 11.75 -10.73
C ASN A 92 9.59 10.63 -11.72
N GLY A 93 10.86 10.56 -12.17
CA GLY A 93 11.36 9.49 -13.04
C GLY A 93 11.59 8.15 -12.32
N SER A 94 11.73 8.18 -11.00
CA SER A 94 11.90 7.01 -10.12
C SER A 94 10.77 6.93 -9.08
N ILE A 95 9.54 7.16 -9.52
CA ILE A 95 8.36 7.37 -8.66
C ILE A 95 8.06 6.19 -7.73
N GLN A 96 8.46 4.97 -8.08
CA GLN A 96 8.33 3.77 -7.25
C GLN A 96 9.14 3.85 -5.94
N TYR A 97 10.18 4.69 -5.88
CA TYR A 97 10.95 4.99 -4.69
C TYR A 97 10.49 6.26 -3.96
N GLN A 98 9.76 7.13 -4.64
CA GLN A 98 9.10 8.29 -4.03
C GLN A 98 7.80 7.87 -3.33
N ILE A 99 7.00 7.04 -3.99
CA ILE A 99 5.73 6.50 -3.50
C ILE A 99 5.83 4.99 -3.51
N ASP A 100 6.37 4.44 -2.44
CA ASP A 100 6.78 3.05 -2.32
C ASP A 100 5.78 2.06 -2.93
N ALA A 101 6.26 1.25 -3.84
CA ALA A 101 5.52 0.13 -4.40
C ALA A 101 5.39 -1.01 -3.36
N ASN A 102 4.47 -1.94 -3.61
CA ASN A 102 4.19 -3.02 -2.67
C ASN A 102 5.34 -4.03 -2.51
N TYR A 103 6.24 -4.13 -3.49
CA TYR A 103 7.41 -5.02 -3.43
C TYR A 103 8.56 -4.46 -2.56
N LEU A 104 8.57 -3.15 -2.27
CA LEU A 104 9.56 -2.58 -1.36
C LEU A 104 9.23 -2.94 0.10
N PRO A 105 10.21 -3.43 0.88
CA PRO A 105 9.99 -3.81 2.28
C PRO A 105 9.43 -2.68 3.14
N ASP A 106 8.82 -3.03 4.25
CA ASP A 106 8.36 -2.05 5.24
C ASP A 106 9.59 -1.38 5.89
N GLY A 107 9.61 -0.04 5.92
CA GLY A 107 10.73 0.73 6.52
C GLY A 107 12.05 0.72 5.72
N TRP A 108 12.06 0.24 4.48
CA TRP A 108 13.25 -0.07 3.67
C TRP A 108 14.28 1.05 3.56
N ARG A 109 13.87 2.30 3.69
CA ARG A 109 14.76 3.47 3.50
C ARG A 109 15.31 4.06 4.80
N SER A 110 15.07 3.43 5.98
CA SER A 110 15.56 3.94 7.27
C SER A 110 17.08 4.16 7.30
N TYR A 111 17.84 3.34 6.54
CA TYR A 111 19.29 3.48 6.42
C TYR A 111 19.74 4.85 5.88
N MET A 112 18.92 5.50 5.04
CA MET A 112 19.24 6.84 4.53
C MET A 112 19.12 7.90 5.63
N ALA A 113 18.06 7.80 6.46
CA ALA A 113 17.90 8.68 7.60
C ALA A 113 19.04 8.49 8.61
N LYS A 114 19.43 7.22 8.85
CA LYS A 114 20.59 6.89 9.66
C LYS A 114 21.86 7.55 9.17
N ALA A 115 22.15 7.44 7.86
CA ALA A 115 23.36 8.05 7.28
C ALA A 115 23.40 9.59 7.45
N VAL A 116 22.25 10.27 7.25
CA VAL A 116 22.14 11.71 7.49
C VAL A 116 22.36 12.06 8.97
N LYS A 117 21.73 11.28 9.86
CA LYS A 117 21.85 11.46 11.31
C LYS A 117 23.27 11.26 11.80
N GLU A 118 23.95 10.19 11.35
CA GLU A 118 25.33 9.91 11.72
C GLU A 118 26.31 10.96 11.21
N ARG A 119 26.06 11.52 10.01
CA ARG A 119 26.94 12.54 9.40
C ARG A 119 26.81 13.91 10.08
N TYR A 120 25.58 14.33 10.47
CA TYR A 120 25.29 15.70 10.90
C TYR A 120 24.84 15.83 12.35
N GLY A 121 24.59 14.73 13.06
CA GLY A 121 24.08 14.76 14.44
C GLY A 121 22.71 15.43 14.60
N LYS A 122 21.96 15.61 13.51
CA LYS A 122 20.63 16.24 13.50
C LYS A 122 19.53 15.21 13.65
N PRO A 123 18.41 15.52 14.31
CA PRO A 123 17.22 14.69 14.29
C PRO A 123 16.75 14.38 12.86
N CYS A 124 16.40 13.12 12.60
CA CYS A 124 15.92 12.68 11.30
C CYS A 124 14.57 12.00 11.40
N MET A 125 13.69 12.30 10.44
CA MET A 125 12.46 11.58 10.20
C MET A 125 12.63 10.65 9.00
N THR A 126 12.19 9.40 9.14
CA THR A 126 12.13 8.43 8.04
C THR A 126 10.70 8.06 7.70
N MET A 127 10.50 7.53 6.51
CA MET A 127 9.24 6.99 6.01
C MET A 127 9.52 5.81 5.08
N GLY A 128 8.49 5.22 4.50
CA GLY A 128 8.63 4.16 3.50
C GLY A 128 7.89 2.89 3.89
N ASN A 129 6.69 2.71 3.37
CA ASN A 129 5.84 1.55 3.66
C ASN A 129 5.68 1.21 5.14
N ILE A 130 5.90 2.17 6.07
CA ILE A 130 5.71 1.93 7.51
C ILE A 130 4.21 1.83 7.75
N ARG A 131 3.74 0.62 8.02
CA ARG A 131 2.34 0.25 8.16
C ARG A 131 2.13 -0.77 9.30
N ASN A 132 3.23 -1.34 9.81
CA ASN A 132 3.26 -2.21 10.96
C ASN A 132 3.90 -1.48 12.15
N PRO A 133 3.27 -1.44 13.34
CA PRO A 133 3.83 -0.79 14.53
C PRO A 133 5.23 -1.29 14.87
N GLN A 134 5.46 -2.60 14.83
CA GLN A 134 6.75 -3.17 15.15
C GLN A 134 7.90 -2.62 14.29
N VAL A 135 7.63 -2.37 12.99
CA VAL A 135 8.64 -1.78 12.09
C VAL A 135 8.99 -0.35 12.51
N ALA A 136 7.99 0.45 12.94
CA ALA A 136 8.22 1.79 13.45
C ALA A 136 9.07 1.77 14.72
N GLU A 137 8.71 0.92 15.68
CA GLU A 137 9.44 0.73 16.94
C GLU A 137 10.87 0.24 16.70
N ASP A 138 11.07 -0.73 15.81
CA ASP A 138 12.39 -1.26 15.48
C ASP A 138 13.33 -0.19 14.91
N ILE A 139 12.81 0.70 14.06
CA ILE A 139 13.58 1.81 13.47
C ILE A 139 14.00 2.80 14.57
N LEU A 140 13.09 3.17 15.46
CA LEU A 140 13.38 4.09 16.58
C LEU A 140 14.35 3.45 17.57
N ALA A 141 14.13 2.19 17.95
CA ALA A 141 14.98 1.47 18.91
C ALA A 141 16.41 1.26 18.40
N LYS A 142 16.59 1.05 17.08
CA LYS A 142 17.91 0.98 16.43
C LYS A 142 18.60 2.33 16.30
N GLY A 143 17.87 3.43 16.51
CA GLY A 143 18.37 4.77 16.35
C GLY A 143 18.58 5.18 14.89
N ASP A 144 17.98 4.45 13.94
CA ASP A 144 18.08 4.78 12.50
C ASP A 144 17.38 6.10 12.16
N ALA A 145 16.35 6.47 12.94
CA ALA A 145 15.68 7.75 12.87
C ALA A 145 15.12 8.15 14.26
N ASP A 146 14.73 9.41 14.41
CA ASP A 146 14.14 9.94 15.66
C ASP A 146 12.62 10.10 15.53
N LEU A 147 12.12 10.20 14.29
CA LEU A 147 10.72 10.41 13.97
C LEU A 147 10.28 9.48 12.83
N ILE A 148 9.02 9.09 12.86
CA ILE A 148 8.39 8.27 11.83
C ILE A 148 7.39 9.10 11.04
N GLY A 149 7.60 9.22 9.72
CA GLY A 149 6.70 9.87 8.79
C GLY A 149 5.72 8.87 8.18
N MET A 150 4.43 9.13 8.30
CA MET A 150 3.38 8.27 7.75
C MET A 150 2.41 9.05 6.86
N GLY A 151 2.17 8.54 5.65
CA GLY A 151 1.16 9.11 4.75
C GLY A 151 0.05 8.10 4.48
N ARG A 152 0.31 7.12 3.61
CA ARG A 152 -0.69 6.13 3.18
C ARG A 152 -1.21 5.24 4.32
N GLY A 153 -0.39 5.00 5.36
CA GLY A 153 -0.82 4.31 6.57
C GLY A 153 -1.99 5.03 7.23
N LEU A 154 -1.90 6.36 7.40
CA LEU A 154 -2.95 7.20 7.99
C LEU A 154 -4.14 7.42 7.03
N ILE A 155 -3.94 7.39 5.71
CA ILE A 155 -5.07 7.36 4.75
C ILE A 155 -5.86 6.05 4.90
N ALA A 156 -5.19 4.93 5.08
CA ALA A 156 -5.84 3.65 5.30
C ALA A 156 -6.53 3.59 6.67
N ASP A 157 -5.87 4.08 7.71
CA ASP A 157 -6.40 4.11 9.07
C ASP A 157 -5.97 5.38 9.81
N PRO A 158 -6.83 6.41 9.91
CA PRO A 158 -6.50 7.65 10.62
C PRO A 158 -6.27 7.45 12.13
N GLU A 159 -6.83 6.38 12.70
CA GLU A 159 -6.68 6.03 14.12
C GLU A 159 -5.45 5.14 14.41
N TRP A 160 -4.56 4.96 13.45
CA TRP A 160 -3.43 4.05 13.55
C TRP A 160 -2.61 4.29 14.83
N VAL A 161 -2.23 5.54 15.11
CA VAL A 161 -1.42 5.90 16.28
C VAL A 161 -2.17 5.62 17.57
N ASN A 162 -3.44 6.03 17.66
CA ASN A 162 -4.28 5.77 18.85
C ASN A 162 -4.42 4.27 19.11
N LYS A 163 -4.61 3.45 18.06
CA LYS A 163 -4.71 2.00 18.20
C LYS A 163 -3.41 1.37 18.71
N VAL A 164 -2.26 1.88 18.29
CA VAL A 164 -0.96 1.45 18.82
C VAL A 164 -0.81 1.85 20.29
N GLU A 165 -1.13 3.09 20.63
CA GLU A 165 -1.04 3.61 22.00
C GLU A 165 -1.91 2.82 22.99
N PHE A 166 -3.12 2.42 22.57
CA PHE A 166 -4.06 1.68 23.43
C PHE A 166 -3.95 0.15 23.31
N GLY A 167 -3.00 -0.38 22.51
CA GLY A 167 -2.77 -1.82 22.36
C GLY A 167 -3.73 -2.54 21.44
N ASP A 168 -4.47 -1.82 20.60
CA ASP A 168 -5.46 -2.36 19.65
C ASP A 168 -4.89 -2.61 18.26
N GLU A 169 -3.67 -3.09 18.15
CA GLU A 169 -2.96 -3.26 16.86
C GLU A 169 -3.68 -4.16 15.86
N CYS A 170 -4.41 -5.17 16.37
CA CYS A 170 -5.22 -6.04 15.52
C CYS A 170 -6.38 -5.31 14.82
N ASP A 171 -6.76 -4.13 15.32
CA ASP A 171 -7.78 -3.27 14.76
C ASP A 171 -7.25 -2.30 13.70
N ILE A 172 -5.95 -2.29 13.47
CA ILE A 172 -5.35 -1.44 12.45
C ILE A 172 -5.72 -1.94 11.05
N ARG A 173 -6.34 -1.06 10.26
CA ARG A 173 -6.57 -1.27 8.83
C ARG A 173 -5.30 -0.93 8.06
N LYS A 174 -4.42 -1.91 7.90
CA LYS A 174 -3.11 -1.69 7.29
C LYS A 174 -3.22 -1.28 5.82
N CYS A 175 -2.39 -0.31 5.40
CA CYS A 175 -2.22 0.02 3.99
C CYS A 175 -1.64 -1.18 3.24
N ILE A 176 -2.23 -1.57 2.10
CA ILE A 176 -1.73 -2.67 1.25
C ILE A 176 -0.75 -2.19 0.16
N SER A 177 -0.33 -0.95 0.20
CA SER A 177 0.63 -0.32 -0.72
C SER A 177 0.26 -0.45 -2.21
N CYS A 178 -1.03 -0.50 -2.53
CA CYS A 178 -1.54 -0.69 -3.89
C CYS A 178 -1.43 0.57 -4.79
N ASN A 179 -1.26 1.73 -4.21
CA ASN A 179 -1.19 3.04 -4.88
C ASN A 179 -2.39 3.43 -5.77
N ILE A 180 -3.43 2.62 -5.87
CA ILE A 180 -4.54 2.79 -6.83
C ILE A 180 -5.40 4.01 -6.51
N GLY A 181 -6.01 4.03 -5.32
CA GLY A 181 -6.98 5.07 -4.95
C GLY A 181 -6.35 6.37 -4.46
N CYS A 182 -5.15 6.33 -3.91
CA CYS A 182 -4.42 7.50 -3.43
C CYS A 182 -3.54 8.12 -4.52
N ALA A 183 -2.34 7.58 -4.74
CA ALA A 183 -1.39 8.11 -5.70
C ALA A 183 -1.92 8.05 -7.14
N GLY A 184 -2.52 6.95 -7.56
CA GLY A 184 -3.08 6.78 -8.90
C GLY A 184 -4.17 7.80 -9.20
N ASN A 185 -5.10 8.03 -8.28
CA ASN A 185 -6.11 9.08 -8.46
C ASN A 185 -5.48 10.47 -8.49
N ARG A 186 -4.63 10.80 -7.52
CA ARG A 186 -4.10 12.17 -7.39
C ARG A 186 -3.09 12.52 -8.48
N ILE A 187 -2.13 11.62 -8.74
CA ILE A 187 -1.02 11.88 -9.66
C ILE A 187 -1.36 11.42 -11.08
N GLY A 188 -1.94 10.20 -11.22
CA GLY A 188 -2.21 9.61 -12.52
C GLY A 188 -3.35 10.28 -13.28
N ILE A 189 -4.44 10.65 -12.62
CA ILE A 189 -5.66 11.16 -13.26
C ILE A 189 -6.22 12.45 -12.66
N ASN A 190 -5.47 13.09 -11.76
CA ASN A 190 -5.83 14.35 -11.09
C ASN A 190 -7.24 14.36 -10.47
N ARG A 191 -7.59 13.31 -9.75
CA ARG A 191 -8.85 13.18 -9.00
C ARG A 191 -8.59 13.22 -7.48
N PRO A 192 -9.60 13.52 -6.66
CA PRO A 192 -9.52 13.38 -5.22
C PRO A 192 -9.06 11.98 -4.82
N ILE A 193 -8.24 11.91 -3.76
CA ILE A 193 -7.78 10.61 -3.25
C ILE A 193 -8.94 9.77 -2.73
N ARG A 194 -8.79 8.45 -2.89
CA ARG A 194 -9.60 7.42 -2.25
C ARG A 194 -8.66 6.34 -1.71
N CYS A 195 -9.18 5.39 -0.99
CA CYS A 195 -8.39 4.27 -0.51
C CYS A 195 -9.11 2.96 -0.82
N THR A 196 -8.36 1.96 -1.30
CA THR A 196 -8.88 0.64 -1.62
C THR A 196 -9.41 -0.09 -0.38
N VAL A 197 -8.81 0.16 0.78
CA VAL A 197 -9.15 -0.51 2.05
C VAL A 197 -9.95 0.39 3.01
N ASN A 198 -10.03 1.70 2.76
CA ASN A 198 -10.78 2.63 3.59
C ASN A 198 -11.84 3.36 2.77
N PRO A 199 -13.10 2.92 2.81
CA PRO A 199 -14.18 3.53 2.02
C PRO A 199 -14.54 4.95 2.48
N SER A 200 -14.19 5.36 3.70
CA SER A 200 -14.56 6.67 4.25
C SER A 200 -13.68 7.83 3.78
N VAL A 201 -12.58 7.56 3.07
CA VAL A 201 -11.68 8.63 2.57
C VAL A 201 -12.44 9.54 1.59
N ASN A 202 -12.53 10.83 1.92
CA ASN A 202 -13.32 11.86 1.22
C ASN A 202 -14.83 11.56 1.13
N GLY A 203 -15.34 10.66 1.98
CA GLY A 203 -16.74 10.28 1.97
C GLY A 203 -17.67 11.28 2.67
N GLY A 204 -17.13 12.20 3.47
CA GLY A 204 -17.91 13.21 4.19
C GLY A 204 -19.01 12.61 5.05
N GLU A 205 -20.17 13.31 5.10
CA GLU A 205 -21.35 12.89 5.86
C GLU A 205 -21.96 11.56 5.36
N ASP A 206 -21.83 11.26 4.07
CA ASP A 206 -22.39 10.03 3.46
C ASP A 206 -21.81 8.74 4.07
N TYR A 207 -20.61 8.83 4.68
CA TYR A 207 -19.94 7.71 5.33
C TYR A 207 -20.02 7.72 6.85
N LYS A 208 -20.79 8.65 7.44
CA LYS A 208 -21.08 8.61 8.87
C LYS A 208 -22.03 7.45 9.16
N LYS A 209 -21.56 6.47 9.90
CA LYS A 209 -22.37 5.32 10.33
C LYS A 209 -23.41 5.75 11.35
N GLN A 210 -24.61 6.06 10.88
CA GLN A 210 -25.73 6.37 11.75
C GLN A 210 -26.39 5.08 12.24
N LYS A 211 -26.69 5.01 13.53
CA LYS A 211 -27.43 3.87 14.09
C LYS A 211 -28.84 3.83 13.54
N ILE A 212 -29.33 2.62 13.26
CA ILE A 212 -30.72 2.42 12.87
C ILE A 212 -31.66 2.69 14.06
N ASN A 213 -32.86 3.15 13.76
CA ASN A 213 -33.92 3.43 14.75
C ASN A 213 -35.07 2.41 14.73
N LYS A 214 -35.01 1.44 13.83
CA LYS A 214 -35.98 0.32 13.71
C LYS A 214 -35.22 -0.99 13.47
N PRO A 215 -35.73 -2.14 13.98
CA PRO A 215 -35.16 -3.43 13.69
C PRO A 215 -35.00 -3.68 12.18
N CYS A 216 -33.86 -4.17 11.78
CA CYS A 216 -33.53 -4.43 10.37
C CYS A 216 -32.70 -5.72 10.28
N ASN A 217 -33.14 -6.66 9.46
CA ASN A 217 -32.40 -7.86 9.12
C ASN A 217 -31.69 -7.67 7.78
N VAL A 218 -30.40 -7.94 7.75
CA VAL A 218 -29.57 -7.88 6.53
C VAL A 218 -29.00 -9.24 6.25
N VAL A 219 -29.21 -9.76 5.05
CA VAL A 219 -28.57 -11.00 4.57
C VAL A 219 -27.52 -10.65 3.53
N VAL A 220 -26.29 -11.05 3.78
CA VAL A 220 -25.15 -10.83 2.87
C VAL A 220 -24.73 -12.18 2.31
N ILE A 221 -24.67 -12.30 0.98
CA ILE A 221 -24.29 -13.51 0.26
C ILE A 221 -22.88 -13.34 -0.31
N GLY A 222 -21.95 -14.12 0.21
CA GLY A 222 -20.52 -14.09 -0.14
C GLY A 222 -19.64 -13.45 0.94
N GLY A 223 -18.69 -14.19 1.47
CA GLY A 223 -17.75 -13.81 2.54
C GLY A 223 -16.43 -13.24 2.03
N GLY A 224 -16.41 -12.67 0.81
CA GLY A 224 -15.27 -11.90 0.31
C GLY A 224 -15.15 -10.52 0.96
N THR A 225 -14.17 -9.71 0.54
CA THR A 225 -13.93 -8.38 1.12
C THR A 225 -15.17 -7.47 1.05
N ALA A 226 -15.90 -7.48 -0.06
CA ALA A 226 -17.12 -6.67 -0.22
C ALA A 226 -18.23 -7.12 0.74
N GLY A 227 -18.45 -8.45 0.86
CA GLY A 227 -19.46 -8.99 1.75
C GLY A 227 -19.12 -8.79 3.22
N LEU A 228 -17.86 -9.00 3.60
CA LEU A 228 -17.39 -8.73 4.96
C LEU A 228 -17.55 -7.26 5.35
N GLU A 229 -17.17 -6.32 4.47
CA GLU A 229 -17.36 -4.88 4.73
C GLU A 229 -18.83 -4.51 4.87
N ALA A 230 -19.70 -5.04 3.98
CA ALA A 230 -21.13 -4.83 4.05
C ALA A 230 -21.74 -5.40 5.34
N ALA A 231 -21.36 -6.63 5.71
CA ALA A 231 -21.86 -7.30 6.90
C ALA A 231 -21.41 -6.57 8.19
N CYS A 232 -20.14 -6.21 8.29
CA CYS A 232 -19.63 -5.43 9.43
C CYS A 232 -20.34 -4.08 9.54
N THR A 233 -20.48 -3.36 8.44
CA THR A 233 -21.14 -2.04 8.44
C THR A 233 -22.62 -2.15 8.85
N ALA A 234 -23.34 -3.12 8.32
CA ALA A 234 -24.73 -3.37 8.71
C ALA A 234 -24.87 -3.69 10.20
N ALA A 235 -24.01 -4.56 10.72
CA ALA A 235 -24.03 -4.92 12.13
C ALA A 235 -23.63 -3.73 13.03
N GLU A 236 -22.63 -2.95 12.65
CA GLU A 236 -22.18 -1.77 13.39
C GLU A 236 -23.26 -0.67 13.48
N VAL A 237 -24.11 -0.52 12.48
CA VAL A 237 -25.24 0.42 12.57
C VAL A 237 -26.42 -0.15 13.35
N GLY A 238 -26.38 -1.42 13.75
CA GLY A 238 -27.36 -2.07 14.64
C GLY A 238 -28.29 -3.07 13.97
N CYS A 239 -28.07 -3.42 12.69
CA CYS A 239 -28.86 -4.46 12.03
C CYS A 239 -28.52 -5.85 12.59
N THR A 240 -29.49 -6.76 12.65
CA THR A 240 -29.21 -8.20 12.75
C THR A 240 -28.70 -8.67 11.38
N THR A 241 -27.48 -9.13 11.32
CA THR A 241 -26.82 -9.40 10.04
C THR A 241 -26.43 -10.88 9.90
N PHE A 242 -26.73 -11.47 8.76
CA PHE A 242 -26.41 -12.85 8.41
C PHE A 242 -25.48 -12.85 7.20
N LEU A 243 -24.27 -13.40 7.35
CA LEU A 243 -23.29 -13.55 6.27
C LEU A 243 -23.22 -15.04 5.89
N ILE A 244 -23.50 -15.35 4.62
CA ILE A 244 -23.49 -16.72 4.11
C ILE A 244 -22.32 -16.86 3.12
N GLU A 245 -21.43 -17.82 3.38
CA GLU A 245 -20.27 -18.12 2.53
C GLU A 245 -20.20 -19.62 2.23
N LYS A 246 -20.15 -19.96 0.93
CA LYS A 246 -20.10 -21.35 0.47
C LYS A 246 -18.79 -22.07 0.75
N LYS A 247 -17.68 -21.30 0.88
CA LYS A 247 -16.35 -21.86 1.17
C LYS A 247 -16.10 -21.98 2.68
N PRO A 248 -15.14 -22.82 3.10
CA PRO A 248 -14.74 -22.92 4.51
C PRO A 248 -14.06 -21.67 5.05
N GLU A 249 -13.47 -20.86 4.17
CA GLU A 249 -12.66 -19.69 4.53
C GLU A 249 -13.31 -18.41 4.02
N LEU A 250 -13.16 -17.35 4.83
CA LEU A 250 -13.57 -15.99 4.47
C LEU A 250 -12.42 -15.25 3.77
N GLY A 251 -12.74 -14.08 3.18
CA GLY A 251 -11.77 -13.20 2.54
C GLY A 251 -11.77 -13.25 1.01
N GLY A 252 -12.39 -14.28 0.43
CA GLY A 252 -12.66 -14.38 -1.01
C GLY A 252 -11.40 -14.33 -1.87
N LEU A 253 -11.48 -13.61 -3.00
CA LEU A 253 -10.39 -13.53 -3.98
C LEU A 253 -9.14 -12.84 -3.43
N ALA A 254 -9.26 -11.84 -2.56
CA ALA A 254 -8.11 -11.15 -1.97
C ALA A 254 -7.28 -12.10 -1.08
N ALA A 255 -7.94 -12.92 -0.26
CA ALA A 255 -7.27 -13.96 0.53
C ALA A 255 -6.64 -15.04 -0.36
N LEU A 256 -7.29 -15.39 -1.49
CA LEU A 256 -6.72 -16.35 -2.43
C LEU A 256 -5.44 -15.80 -3.09
N ILE A 257 -5.49 -14.58 -3.65
CA ILE A 257 -4.34 -13.95 -4.34
C ILE A 257 -3.17 -13.75 -3.38
N SER A 258 -3.43 -13.49 -2.10
CA SER A 258 -2.38 -13.31 -1.09
C SER A 258 -1.50 -14.54 -0.84
N LYS A 259 -1.89 -15.72 -1.35
CA LYS A 259 -1.08 -16.94 -1.34
C LYS A 259 0.14 -16.84 -2.25
N ILE A 260 0.10 -15.98 -3.27
CA ILE A 260 1.27 -15.66 -4.11
C ILE A 260 2.30 -14.93 -3.24
N PRO A 261 3.57 -15.38 -3.19
CA PRO A 261 4.58 -14.84 -2.27
C PRO A 261 4.71 -13.31 -2.27
N ASP A 262 4.70 -12.68 -3.45
CA ASP A 262 4.85 -11.24 -3.60
C ASP A 262 3.55 -10.45 -3.39
N LYS A 263 2.42 -11.14 -3.14
CA LYS A 263 1.11 -10.53 -2.92
C LYS A 263 0.61 -10.67 -1.47
N LYS A 264 1.46 -11.12 -0.53
CA LYS A 264 1.09 -11.40 0.88
C LYS A 264 0.38 -10.23 1.58
N ARG A 265 0.72 -8.98 1.24
CA ARG A 265 0.08 -7.79 1.82
C ARG A 265 -1.43 -7.71 1.55
N LEU A 266 -1.93 -8.38 0.52
CA LEU A 266 -3.37 -8.42 0.23
C LEU A 266 -4.16 -9.15 1.31
N ALA A 267 -3.53 -10.02 2.11
CA ALA A 267 -4.17 -10.70 3.24
C ALA A 267 -4.56 -9.74 4.38
N ASP A 268 -3.85 -8.62 4.53
CA ASP A 268 -4.07 -7.71 5.65
C ASP A 268 -5.50 -7.18 5.70
N PHE A 269 -6.10 -6.87 4.56
CA PHE A 269 -7.44 -6.31 4.53
C PHE A 269 -8.54 -7.35 4.85
N PRO A 270 -8.61 -8.54 4.22
CA PRO A 270 -9.55 -9.55 4.64
C PRO A 270 -9.34 -10.00 6.10
N ASN A 271 -8.10 -10.11 6.58
CA ASN A 271 -7.82 -10.45 7.98
C ASN A 271 -8.37 -9.39 8.94
N TYR A 272 -8.16 -8.11 8.65
CA TYR A 272 -8.77 -7.01 9.39
C TYR A 272 -10.30 -7.10 9.41
N LEU A 273 -10.93 -7.39 8.27
CA LEU A 273 -12.39 -7.50 8.20
C LEU A 273 -12.93 -8.70 8.98
N ILE A 274 -12.24 -9.83 8.94
CA ILE A 274 -12.59 -11.03 9.71
C ILE A 274 -12.46 -10.74 11.23
N HIS A 275 -11.37 -10.08 11.63
CA HIS A 275 -11.18 -9.65 13.01
C HIS A 275 -12.28 -8.69 13.47
N ARG A 276 -12.60 -7.67 12.64
CA ARG A 276 -13.70 -6.73 12.91
C ARG A 276 -15.04 -7.45 13.04
N ALA A 277 -15.32 -8.41 12.15
CA ALA A 277 -16.53 -9.21 12.19
C ALA A 277 -16.66 -10.03 13.48
N SER A 278 -15.55 -10.58 14.00
CA SER A 278 -15.55 -11.41 15.23
C SER A 278 -15.96 -10.64 16.49
N LYS A 279 -15.86 -9.30 16.48
CA LYS A 279 -16.26 -8.44 17.60
C LYS A 279 -17.76 -8.10 17.63
N LEU A 280 -18.50 -8.41 16.56
CA LEU A 280 -19.89 -7.98 16.37
C LEU A 280 -20.88 -9.09 16.79
N LYS A 281 -21.53 -8.90 17.93
CA LYS A 281 -22.46 -9.89 18.53
C LYS A 281 -23.74 -10.10 17.72
N ASN A 282 -24.12 -9.15 16.87
CA ASN A 282 -25.30 -9.17 16.00
C ASN A 282 -24.97 -9.54 14.54
N LEU A 283 -23.76 -10.07 14.29
CA LEU A 283 -23.32 -10.63 13.01
C LEU A 283 -23.20 -12.14 13.13
N PHE A 284 -23.99 -12.88 12.37
CA PHE A 284 -24.01 -14.34 12.31
C PHE A 284 -23.40 -14.83 10.99
N ILE A 285 -22.36 -15.65 11.07
CA ILE A 285 -21.59 -16.10 9.90
C ILE A 285 -21.79 -17.59 9.67
N PHE A 286 -22.27 -17.95 8.49
CA PHE A 286 -22.49 -19.32 8.03
C PHE A 286 -21.48 -19.67 6.95
N LYS A 287 -20.43 -20.40 7.33
CA LYS A 287 -19.42 -20.93 6.40
C LYS A 287 -19.81 -22.32 5.90
N ASN A 288 -19.18 -22.79 4.81
CA ASN A 288 -19.51 -24.05 4.14
C ASN A 288 -21.01 -24.16 3.80
N THR A 289 -21.66 -23.04 3.51
CA THR A 289 -23.10 -22.94 3.32
C THR A 289 -23.40 -22.25 2.00
N GLU A 290 -24.04 -22.94 1.08
CA GLU A 290 -24.55 -22.34 -0.14
C GLU A 290 -25.91 -21.67 0.16
N ALA A 291 -26.02 -20.41 -0.21
CA ALA A 291 -27.24 -19.64 0.01
C ALA A 291 -28.38 -20.15 -0.92
N THR A 292 -29.46 -20.58 -0.34
CA THR A 292 -30.71 -20.93 -1.10
C THR A 292 -31.77 -19.85 -0.86
N ILE A 293 -32.73 -19.79 -1.76
CA ILE A 293 -33.87 -18.85 -1.65
C ILE A 293 -34.66 -19.13 -0.36
N GLU A 294 -34.87 -20.39 -0.02
CA GLU A 294 -35.59 -20.83 1.18
C GLU A 294 -34.85 -20.37 2.44
N MET A 295 -33.54 -20.57 2.50
CA MET A 295 -32.71 -20.13 3.62
C MET A 295 -32.76 -18.62 3.78
N ILE A 296 -32.60 -17.85 2.70
CA ILE A 296 -32.66 -16.40 2.74
C ILE A 296 -34.03 -15.91 3.23
N ARG A 297 -35.14 -16.50 2.72
CA ARG A 297 -36.49 -16.14 3.15
C ARG A 297 -36.75 -16.47 4.62
N SER A 298 -36.19 -17.55 5.15
CA SER A 298 -36.33 -17.91 6.56
C SER A 298 -35.70 -16.93 7.53
N MET A 299 -34.70 -16.15 7.07
CA MET A 299 -34.04 -15.07 7.83
C MET A 299 -34.84 -13.76 7.84
N ASN A 300 -35.98 -13.72 7.14
CA ASN A 300 -36.86 -12.54 7.04
C ASN A 300 -36.12 -11.24 6.74
N PRO A 301 -35.36 -11.14 5.61
CA PRO A 301 -34.51 -10.01 5.31
C PRO A 301 -35.28 -8.76 4.94
N ASN A 302 -34.89 -7.61 5.48
CA ASN A 302 -35.28 -6.30 4.97
C ASN A 302 -34.37 -5.88 3.79
N ILE A 303 -33.10 -6.32 3.83
CA ILE A 303 -32.09 -6.00 2.81
C ILE A 303 -31.31 -7.28 2.47
N ILE A 304 -31.10 -7.52 1.19
CA ILE A 304 -30.21 -8.59 0.69
C ILE A 304 -29.06 -7.91 -0.05
N VAL A 305 -27.83 -8.25 0.34
CA VAL A 305 -26.59 -7.81 -0.32
C VAL A 305 -25.98 -8.96 -1.09
N ASN A 306 -25.96 -8.87 -2.42
CA ASN A 306 -25.25 -9.83 -3.27
C ASN A 306 -23.78 -9.43 -3.41
N ALA A 307 -22.88 -10.19 -2.78
CA ALA A 307 -21.43 -10.00 -2.77
C ALA A 307 -20.71 -11.29 -3.20
N THR A 308 -21.29 -12.06 -4.10
CA THR A 308 -20.79 -13.38 -4.55
C THR A 308 -19.51 -13.30 -5.40
N GLY A 309 -19.08 -12.09 -5.76
CA GLY A 309 -17.86 -11.86 -6.52
C GLY A 309 -18.01 -12.16 -8.02
N SER A 310 -16.88 -12.45 -8.66
CA SER A 310 -16.81 -12.76 -10.09
C SER A 310 -15.93 -13.97 -10.36
N ASN A 311 -16.19 -14.65 -11.47
CA ASN A 311 -15.32 -15.68 -12.01
C ASN A 311 -14.51 -15.13 -13.18
N PRO A 312 -13.28 -15.64 -13.41
CA PRO A 312 -12.52 -15.31 -14.60
C PRO A 312 -13.29 -15.63 -15.87
N LEU A 313 -13.32 -14.69 -16.82
CA LEU A 313 -13.87 -14.95 -18.15
C LEU A 313 -12.83 -15.73 -18.96
N LEU A 314 -13.23 -16.91 -19.42
CA LEU A 314 -12.37 -17.72 -20.30
C LEU A 314 -12.52 -17.25 -21.75
N PRO A 315 -11.41 -17.08 -22.49
CA PRO A 315 -11.47 -16.72 -23.90
C PRO A 315 -12.07 -17.87 -24.73
N PRO A 316 -12.71 -17.58 -25.89
CA PRO A 316 -13.36 -18.58 -26.74
C PRO A 316 -12.33 -19.37 -27.56
N ILE A 317 -11.46 -20.12 -26.90
CA ILE A 317 -10.44 -20.95 -27.54
C ILE A 317 -10.98 -22.37 -27.65
N LYS A 318 -10.90 -22.93 -28.85
CA LYS A 318 -11.35 -24.31 -29.12
C LYS A 318 -10.59 -25.31 -28.22
N GLY A 319 -11.31 -26.15 -27.51
CA GLY A 319 -10.73 -27.15 -26.60
C GLY A 319 -10.35 -26.64 -25.21
N LEU A 320 -10.49 -25.33 -24.93
CA LEU A 320 -10.12 -24.78 -23.61
C LEU A 320 -10.99 -25.33 -22.50
N HIS A 321 -12.32 -25.29 -22.67
CA HIS A 321 -13.26 -25.76 -21.65
C HIS A 321 -13.13 -27.25 -21.34
N GLU A 322 -12.72 -28.02 -22.34
CA GLU A 322 -12.53 -29.45 -22.18
C GLU A 322 -11.19 -29.84 -21.57
N ASN A 323 -10.23 -28.93 -21.48
CA ASN A 323 -8.86 -29.24 -21.00
C ASN A 323 -8.42 -28.43 -19.78
N ILE A 324 -9.14 -27.35 -19.43
CA ILE A 324 -8.76 -26.49 -18.30
C ILE A 324 -8.96 -27.21 -16.95
N ASP A 325 -8.01 -27.03 -16.07
CA ASP A 325 -8.01 -27.52 -14.67
C ASP A 325 -8.24 -29.03 -14.51
N LYS A 326 -7.90 -29.82 -15.53
CA LYS A 326 -7.93 -31.29 -15.40
C LYS A 326 -6.76 -31.77 -14.56
N GLU A 327 -7.00 -32.78 -13.73
CA GLU A 327 -5.97 -33.47 -12.94
C GLU A 327 -4.87 -34.03 -13.88
N GLY A 328 -3.63 -33.69 -13.59
CA GLY A 328 -2.48 -34.03 -14.45
C GLY A 328 -2.45 -33.31 -15.80
N GLY A 329 -3.39 -32.41 -16.07
CA GLY A 329 -3.46 -31.60 -17.29
C GLY A 329 -2.38 -30.49 -17.33
N LYS A 330 -2.19 -29.93 -18.53
CA LYS A 330 -1.20 -28.86 -18.76
C LYS A 330 -1.84 -27.47 -18.90
N VAL A 331 -3.16 -27.38 -18.82
CA VAL A 331 -3.92 -26.12 -19.01
C VAL A 331 -4.54 -25.78 -17.67
N SER A 332 -4.13 -24.66 -17.09
CA SER A 332 -4.59 -24.22 -15.77
C SER A 332 -5.22 -22.84 -15.83
N SER A 333 -6.33 -22.67 -15.12
CA SER A 333 -6.84 -21.32 -14.83
C SER A 333 -5.98 -20.64 -13.79
N ILE A 334 -6.04 -19.29 -13.76
CA ILE A 334 -5.35 -18.52 -12.71
C ILE A 334 -5.80 -18.95 -11.29
N THR A 335 -7.07 -19.27 -11.10
CA THR A 335 -7.60 -19.71 -9.82
C THR A 335 -6.99 -21.05 -9.40
N ASN A 336 -6.89 -21.99 -10.32
CA ASN A 336 -6.27 -23.28 -10.05
C ASN A 336 -4.76 -23.13 -9.80
N MET A 337 -4.07 -22.34 -10.60
CA MET A 337 -2.65 -22.01 -10.40
C MET A 337 -2.39 -21.46 -8.98
N ILE A 338 -3.19 -20.51 -8.51
CA ILE A 338 -3.02 -19.93 -7.17
C ILE A 338 -3.35 -20.94 -6.06
N ASN A 339 -4.34 -21.79 -6.24
CA ASN A 339 -4.64 -22.83 -5.25
C ASN A 339 -3.47 -23.80 -5.04
N HIS A 340 -2.66 -24.04 -6.08
CA HIS A 340 -1.51 -24.94 -6.06
C HIS A 340 -0.16 -24.18 -6.06
N VAL A 341 -0.17 -22.88 -5.74
CA VAL A 341 1.00 -22.01 -5.85
C VAL A 341 2.21 -22.52 -5.06
N MET A 342 1.98 -23.16 -3.92
CA MET A 342 3.03 -23.71 -3.06
C MET A 342 3.57 -25.08 -3.54
N GLU A 343 2.94 -25.69 -4.54
CA GLU A 343 3.34 -26.97 -5.11
C GLU A 343 4.31 -26.80 -6.29
N TYR A 344 4.40 -25.57 -6.85
CA TYR A 344 5.35 -25.30 -7.91
C TYR A 344 6.79 -25.28 -7.37
N PRO A 345 7.74 -25.97 -8.05
CA PRO A 345 9.17 -25.91 -7.68
C PRO A 345 9.72 -24.49 -7.71
N GLU A 346 10.71 -24.22 -6.88
CA GLU A 346 11.45 -22.94 -6.92
C GLU A 346 12.34 -22.83 -8.16
N ASP A 347 12.87 -23.95 -8.66
CA ASP A 347 13.61 -24.02 -9.92
C ASP A 347 12.75 -24.64 -11.02
N LEU A 348 12.45 -23.85 -12.02
CA LEU A 348 11.70 -24.23 -13.22
C LEU A 348 12.53 -24.11 -14.50
N LYS A 349 13.87 -24.14 -14.38
CA LYS A 349 14.77 -24.06 -15.52
C LYS A 349 14.47 -25.14 -16.56
N GLY A 350 14.33 -24.71 -17.82
CA GLY A 350 14.00 -25.58 -18.95
C GLY A 350 12.50 -25.94 -19.06
N LYS A 351 11.65 -25.44 -18.17
CA LYS A 351 10.19 -25.55 -18.32
C LYS A 351 9.67 -24.40 -19.18
N LYS A 352 8.72 -24.71 -20.08
CA LYS A 352 8.04 -23.72 -20.91
C LYS A 352 6.65 -23.42 -20.33
N VAL A 353 6.36 -22.14 -20.16
CA VAL A 353 5.06 -21.64 -19.68
C VAL A 353 4.50 -20.67 -20.73
N VAL A 354 3.28 -20.93 -21.20
CA VAL A 354 2.57 -20.03 -22.09
C VAL A 354 1.45 -19.34 -21.31
N VAL A 355 1.47 -18.00 -21.27
CA VAL A 355 0.46 -17.19 -20.58
C VAL A 355 -0.49 -16.59 -21.62
N ILE A 356 -1.76 -16.96 -21.53
CA ILE A 356 -2.79 -16.43 -22.43
C ILE A 356 -3.47 -15.23 -21.78
N GLY A 357 -3.09 -14.04 -22.24
CA GLY A 357 -3.60 -12.75 -21.75
C GLY A 357 -2.50 -11.87 -21.17
N GLY A 358 -2.27 -10.71 -21.82
CA GLY A 358 -1.23 -9.72 -21.42
C GLY A 358 -1.72 -8.62 -20.49
N GLY A 359 -2.83 -8.81 -19.78
CA GLY A 359 -3.31 -7.89 -18.75
C GLY A 359 -2.58 -8.07 -17.40
N ALA A 360 -2.95 -7.28 -16.39
CA ALA A 360 -2.31 -7.31 -15.06
C ALA A 360 -2.23 -8.71 -14.45
N VAL A 361 -3.27 -9.53 -14.61
CA VAL A 361 -3.29 -10.90 -14.11
C VAL A 361 -2.26 -11.78 -14.84
N GLY A 362 -2.14 -11.64 -16.16
CA GLY A 362 -1.14 -12.36 -16.94
C GLY A 362 0.28 -11.97 -16.54
N LEU A 363 0.52 -10.68 -16.30
CA LEU A 363 1.81 -10.19 -15.79
C LEU A 363 2.14 -10.75 -14.41
N ASP A 364 1.18 -10.86 -13.50
CA ASP A 364 1.38 -11.50 -12.19
C ASP A 364 1.82 -12.98 -12.34
N VAL A 365 1.30 -13.69 -13.34
CA VAL A 365 1.71 -15.06 -13.67
C VAL A 365 3.15 -15.09 -14.21
N VAL A 366 3.50 -14.16 -15.09
CA VAL A 366 4.87 -14.01 -15.61
C VAL A 366 5.85 -13.72 -14.46
N GLU A 367 5.51 -12.78 -13.57
CA GLU A 367 6.31 -12.45 -12.39
C GLU A 367 6.51 -13.64 -11.45
N PHE A 368 5.57 -14.57 -11.42
CA PHE A 368 5.72 -15.79 -10.62
C PHE A 368 6.66 -16.82 -11.25
N PHE A 369 6.56 -17.06 -12.56
CA PHE A 369 7.26 -18.15 -13.23
C PHE A 369 8.66 -17.76 -13.77
N ALA A 370 8.82 -16.56 -14.32
CA ALA A 370 10.08 -16.13 -14.96
C ALA A 370 11.26 -16.07 -13.97
N PRO A 371 11.16 -15.52 -12.75
CA PRO A 371 12.26 -15.52 -11.78
C PRO A 371 12.67 -16.92 -11.33
N ARG A 372 11.80 -17.93 -11.48
CA ARG A 372 12.07 -19.33 -11.20
C ARG A 372 12.79 -20.05 -12.36
N GLY A 373 13.16 -19.32 -13.41
CA GLY A 373 13.91 -19.84 -14.56
C GLY A 373 13.05 -20.48 -15.65
N ALA A 374 11.74 -20.37 -15.60
CA ALA A 374 10.87 -20.82 -16.69
C ALA A 374 11.01 -19.95 -17.94
N ASP A 375 10.94 -20.57 -19.12
CA ASP A 375 10.80 -19.89 -20.42
C ASP A 375 9.31 -19.50 -20.60
N VAL A 376 9.01 -18.22 -20.36
CA VAL A 376 7.62 -17.71 -20.32
C VAL A 376 7.33 -16.91 -21.59
N SER A 377 6.23 -17.22 -22.26
CA SER A 377 5.79 -16.55 -23.49
C SER A 377 4.31 -16.21 -23.48
#